data_0bf96272189de2d47b561134cea56a82
#
_entry.id   0bf96272189de2d47b561134cea56a82
#
_cell.length_a   1.000
_cell.length_b   1.000
_cell.length_c   1.000
_cell.angle_alpha   90.00
_cell.angle_beta   90.00
_cell.angle_gamma   90.00
#
_symmetry.space_group_name_H-M   'P 1'
#
loop_
_entity.id
_entity.type
_entity.pdbx_description
1 polymer ?
#
loop_
_entity_poly.entity_id
_entity_poly.type
_entity_poly.pdbx_seq_one_letter_code
_entity_poly.pdbx_strand_id
1 'polypeptide(L)'
;GPHGEIPSNVDPVARRVSYGGTAGRIDANLWFLIGCGEYWRATGDEGFLNRLVPVIEKVRFLLGAWEFNNRGLLYVPLTGDWADEYLHNGYVLYDQLLYLQAQQTLARVHESVHGSADHALVDRISRLRHLIRSNYWFAADEDGSLPDDLYHEVLYRKGLKAATHCRDRHWMASFSPAGYSYRFDALANVLASLLDDAHEAQRQR
;
A
#
# COMPACT_ATOMS: atom_id res chain seq x y z
N GLY A 1 6.80 6.86 -17.53
CA GLY A 1 7.84 6.13 -18.26
C GLY A 1 7.27 5.05 -19.18
N PRO A 2 8.09 4.39 -20.00
CA PRO A 2 7.64 3.46 -21.01
C PRO A 2 7.01 2.18 -20.44
N HIS A 3 7.38 1.79 -19.22
CA HIS A 3 6.90 0.59 -18.55
C HIS A 3 5.84 0.85 -17.47
N GLY A 4 5.37 2.10 -17.32
CA GLY A 4 4.38 2.47 -16.31
C GLY A 4 4.96 3.23 -15.12
N GLU A 5 6.25 3.54 -15.13
CA GLU A 5 6.88 4.32 -14.07
C GLU A 5 6.31 5.76 -14.07
N ILE A 6 5.83 6.21 -12.93
CA ILE A 6 5.34 7.56 -12.73
C ILE A 6 6.44 8.39 -12.06
N PRO A 7 6.83 9.53 -12.64
CA PRO A 7 7.84 10.38 -12.02
C PRO A 7 7.31 11.03 -10.74
N SER A 8 8.17 11.17 -9.74
CA SER A 8 7.87 11.89 -8.50
C SER A 8 7.81 13.41 -8.74
N ASN A 9 8.62 13.89 -9.68
CA ASN A 9 8.67 15.30 -10.03
C ASN A 9 8.79 15.50 -11.55
N VAL A 10 8.11 16.52 -12.05
CA VAL A 10 8.19 16.95 -13.44
C VAL A 10 8.46 18.45 -13.49
N ASP A 11 9.53 18.85 -14.18
CA ASP A 11 9.77 20.25 -14.55
C ASP A 11 9.33 20.43 -16.01
N PRO A 12 8.16 21.02 -16.26
CA PRO A 12 7.64 21.17 -17.62
C PRO A 12 8.42 22.20 -18.45
N VAL A 13 9.11 23.17 -17.80
CA VAL A 13 9.89 24.18 -18.44
C VAL A 13 11.23 23.63 -18.93
N ALA A 14 11.96 22.97 -18.04
CA ALA A 14 13.24 22.34 -18.38
C ALA A 14 13.07 20.95 -19.04
N ARG A 15 11.83 20.45 -19.18
CA ARG A 15 11.50 19.12 -19.72
C ARG A 15 12.27 17.98 -19.01
N ARG A 16 12.44 18.12 -17.71
CA ARG A 16 13.12 17.11 -16.88
C ARG A 16 12.13 16.37 -16.02
N VAL A 17 12.40 15.07 -15.83
CA VAL A 17 11.66 14.21 -14.92
C VAL A 17 12.60 13.61 -13.90
N SER A 18 12.11 13.42 -12.67
CA SER A 18 12.82 12.70 -11.61
C SER A 18 11.90 11.66 -11.03
N TYR A 19 12.40 10.45 -10.88
CA TYR A 19 11.66 9.35 -10.24
C TYR A 19 11.89 9.31 -8.73
N GLY A 20 12.70 10.23 -8.20
CA GLY A 20 13.03 10.34 -6.78
C GLY A 20 14.00 9.26 -6.29
N GLY A 21 14.79 9.57 -5.27
CA GLY A 21 15.74 8.68 -4.64
C GLY A 21 16.70 7.98 -5.60
N THR A 22 17.38 6.95 -5.11
CA THR A 22 18.29 6.11 -5.91
C THR A 22 17.52 5.04 -6.71
N ALA A 23 16.44 4.51 -6.14
CA ALA A 23 15.67 3.39 -6.72
C ALA A 23 14.38 3.84 -7.43
N GLY A 24 14.03 5.12 -7.39
CA GLY A 24 12.71 5.62 -7.73
C GLY A 24 11.72 5.42 -6.57
N ARG A 25 10.53 6.00 -6.68
CA ARG A 25 9.50 5.98 -5.64
C ARG A 25 8.28 5.19 -6.08
N ILE A 26 7.87 4.24 -5.25
CA ILE A 26 6.70 3.40 -5.51
C ILE A 26 5.39 4.15 -5.27
N ASP A 27 5.36 5.02 -4.26
CA ASP A 27 4.19 5.82 -3.89
C ASP A 27 3.70 6.75 -5.01
N ALA A 28 4.60 7.23 -5.88
CA ALA A 28 4.23 8.04 -7.05
C ALA A 28 3.25 7.28 -7.98
N ASN A 29 3.46 5.98 -8.19
CA ASN A 29 2.59 5.14 -8.99
C ASN A 29 1.23 4.92 -8.31
N LEU A 30 1.24 4.77 -6.99
CA LEU A 30 0.02 4.57 -6.19
C LEU A 30 -0.82 5.85 -6.18
N TRP A 31 -0.21 7.00 -5.92
CA TRP A 31 -0.88 8.30 -5.96
C TRP A 31 -1.41 8.65 -7.34
N PHE A 32 -0.72 8.23 -8.41
CA PHE A 32 -1.22 8.40 -9.77
C PHE A 32 -2.56 7.68 -9.97
N LEU A 33 -2.65 6.41 -9.58
CA LEU A 33 -3.90 5.63 -9.69
C LEU A 33 -5.03 6.24 -8.86
N ILE A 34 -4.74 6.61 -7.61
CA ILE A 34 -5.70 7.26 -6.72
C ILE A 34 -6.16 8.58 -7.33
N GLY A 35 -5.23 9.43 -7.78
CA GLY A 35 -5.52 10.72 -8.39
C GLY A 35 -6.36 10.63 -9.66
N CYS A 36 -6.09 9.64 -10.53
CA CYS A 36 -6.90 9.40 -11.73
C CYS A 36 -8.35 9.08 -11.39
N GLY A 37 -8.56 8.20 -10.42
CA GLY A 37 -9.92 7.82 -10.01
C GLY A 37 -10.65 8.96 -9.28
N GLU A 38 -9.97 9.71 -8.42
CA GLU A 38 -10.57 10.84 -7.73
C GLU A 38 -10.91 11.99 -8.70
N TYR A 39 -10.06 12.26 -9.69
CA TYR A 39 -10.36 13.20 -10.75
C TYR A 39 -11.61 12.78 -11.54
N TRP A 40 -11.65 11.52 -11.99
CA TRP A 40 -12.81 10.99 -12.69
C TRP A 40 -14.09 11.08 -11.83
N ARG A 41 -14.03 10.69 -10.56
CA ARG A 41 -15.16 10.78 -9.62
C ARG A 41 -15.67 12.22 -9.48
N ALA A 42 -14.78 13.20 -9.46
CA ALA A 42 -15.14 14.61 -9.29
C ALA A 42 -15.69 15.25 -10.58
N THR A 43 -15.29 14.78 -11.76
CA THR A 43 -15.57 15.45 -13.04
C THR A 43 -16.46 14.66 -13.97
N GLY A 44 -16.49 13.33 -13.86
CA GLY A 44 -17.14 12.45 -14.85
C GLY A 44 -16.48 12.47 -16.23
N ASP A 45 -15.23 12.96 -16.35
CA ASP A 45 -14.53 13.09 -17.65
C ASP A 45 -14.07 11.72 -18.18
N GLU A 46 -14.99 11.01 -18.84
CA GLU A 46 -14.72 9.72 -19.50
C GLU A 46 -13.63 9.83 -20.58
N GLY A 47 -13.56 10.96 -21.29
CA GLY A 47 -12.55 11.21 -22.31
C GLY A 47 -11.14 11.24 -21.71
N PHE A 48 -10.98 11.85 -20.55
CA PHE A 48 -9.72 11.82 -19.80
C PHE A 48 -9.38 10.41 -19.34
N LEU A 49 -10.32 9.71 -18.70
CA LEU A 49 -10.11 8.35 -18.23
C LEU A 49 -9.70 7.40 -19.36
N ASN A 50 -10.39 7.44 -20.50
CA ASN A 50 -10.10 6.60 -21.67
C ASN A 50 -8.68 6.83 -22.21
N ARG A 51 -8.17 8.08 -22.17
CA ARG A 51 -6.78 8.37 -22.55
C ARG A 51 -5.78 7.78 -21.57
N LEU A 52 -6.15 7.63 -20.30
CA LEU A 52 -5.26 7.12 -19.25
C LEU A 52 -5.27 5.60 -19.10
N VAL A 53 -6.31 4.90 -19.60
CA VAL A 53 -6.40 3.44 -19.50
C VAL A 53 -5.11 2.71 -19.88
N PRO A 54 -4.44 3.01 -21.02
CA PRO A 54 -3.19 2.33 -21.36
C PRO A 54 -2.04 2.59 -20.36
N VAL A 55 -2.05 3.75 -19.71
CA VAL A 55 -1.04 4.09 -18.67
C VAL A 55 -1.39 3.37 -17.38
N ILE A 56 -2.66 3.36 -16.97
CA ILE A 56 -3.17 2.67 -15.80
C ILE A 56 -2.81 1.16 -15.87
N GLU A 57 -3.01 0.52 -17.01
CA GLU A 57 -2.68 -0.89 -17.18
C GLU A 57 -1.18 -1.17 -17.04
N LYS A 58 -0.32 -0.28 -17.57
CA LYS A 58 1.13 -0.40 -17.37
C LYS A 58 1.52 -0.22 -15.89
N VAL A 59 0.92 0.75 -15.20
CA VAL A 59 1.16 0.96 -13.75
C VAL A 59 0.71 -0.26 -12.97
N ARG A 60 -0.45 -0.82 -13.26
CA ARG A 60 -0.95 -2.05 -12.62
C ARG A 60 0.00 -3.23 -12.82
N PHE A 61 0.48 -3.42 -14.06
CA PHE A 61 1.45 -4.47 -14.36
C PHE A 61 2.75 -4.28 -13.56
N LEU A 62 3.28 -3.06 -13.49
CA LEU A 62 4.49 -2.74 -12.74
C LEU A 62 4.30 -3.00 -11.23
N LEU A 63 3.18 -2.57 -10.65
CA LEU A 63 2.85 -2.84 -9.25
C LEU A 63 2.76 -4.36 -8.97
N GLY A 64 2.15 -5.12 -9.88
CA GLY A 64 2.11 -6.58 -9.79
C GLY A 64 3.51 -7.21 -9.80
N ALA A 65 4.45 -6.66 -10.56
CA ALA A 65 5.84 -7.11 -10.57
C ALA A 65 6.58 -6.83 -9.24
N TRP A 66 6.13 -5.84 -8.47
CA TRP A 66 6.68 -5.52 -7.16
C TRP A 66 6.08 -6.33 -6.01
N GLU A 67 5.07 -7.14 -6.28
CA GLU A 67 4.56 -8.15 -5.36
C GLU A 67 5.39 -9.43 -5.44
N PHE A 68 6.62 -9.42 -5.05
CA PHE A 68 7.48 -10.59 -5.15
C PHE A 68 6.79 -11.87 -4.64
N ASN A 69 6.89 -12.94 -5.42
CA ASN A 69 6.24 -14.23 -5.16
C ASN A 69 4.70 -14.21 -5.23
N ASN A 70 4.10 -13.18 -5.81
CA ASN A 70 2.65 -13.05 -5.94
C ASN A 70 1.90 -13.22 -4.61
N ARG A 71 2.46 -12.73 -3.52
CA ARG A 71 1.90 -12.86 -2.17
C ARG A 71 0.94 -11.74 -1.80
N GLY A 72 0.92 -10.64 -2.54
CA GLY A 72 -0.07 -9.57 -2.40
C GLY A 72 0.42 -8.29 -1.72
N LEU A 73 1.55 -8.29 -1.00
CA LEU A 73 2.16 -7.06 -0.48
C LEU A 73 3.28 -6.57 -1.40
N LEU A 74 3.37 -5.27 -1.61
CA LEU A 74 4.43 -4.63 -2.38
C LEU A 74 5.75 -4.62 -1.59
N TYR A 75 6.84 -4.98 -2.25
CA TYR A 75 8.18 -4.85 -1.68
C TYR A 75 8.80 -3.51 -2.11
N VAL A 76 9.07 -2.66 -1.14
CA VAL A 76 9.66 -1.33 -1.34
C VAL A 76 11.18 -1.44 -1.25
N PRO A 77 11.93 -1.05 -2.29
CA PRO A 77 13.39 -0.99 -2.20
C PRO A 77 13.84 0.07 -1.19
N LEU A 78 15.07 -0.04 -0.72
CA LEU A 78 15.64 0.96 0.18
C LEU A 78 15.53 2.36 -0.44
N THR A 79 15.02 3.33 0.31
CA THR A 79 14.72 4.71 -0.14
C THR A 79 13.66 4.81 -1.26
N GLY A 80 12.83 3.79 -1.42
CA GLY A 80 11.85 3.69 -2.51
C GLY A 80 10.46 4.26 -2.21
N ASP A 81 10.26 4.94 -1.09
CA ASP A 81 9.02 5.63 -0.73
C ASP A 81 9.26 7.15 -0.54
N TRP A 82 8.22 7.87 -0.11
CA TRP A 82 8.32 9.32 0.15
C TRP A 82 9.31 9.66 1.27
N ALA A 83 9.46 8.73 2.23
CA ALA A 83 10.33 8.89 3.40
C ALA A 83 11.76 8.36 3.12
N ASP A 84 12.32 8.73 1.97
CA ASP A 84 13.63 8.27 1.49
C ASP A 84 14.78 8.60 2.43
N GLU A 85 14.63 9.57 3.32
CA GLU A 85 15.60 9.92 4.37
C GLU A 85 15.57 8.97 5.57
N TYR A 86 14.47 8.21 5.78
CA TYR A 86 14.28 7.34 6.95
C TYR A 86 14.72 5.89 6.72
N LEU A 87 15.28 5.56 5.59
CA LEU A 87 15.76 4.23 5.24
C LEU A 87 14.69 3.13 5.39
N HIS A 88 13.46 3.44 5.05
CA HIS A 88 12.39 2.44 4.98
C HIS A 88 12.65 1.49 3.81
N ASN A 89 12.39 0.22 4.02
CA ASN A 89 12.46 -0.81 2.98
C ASN A 89 11.68 -2.06 3.37
N GLY A 90 11.51 -2.94 2.42
CA GLY A 90 10.77 -4.17 2.59
C GLY A 90 9.26 -3.95 2.39
N TYR A 91 8.47 -4.49 3.27
CA TYR A 91 7.02 -4.31 3.24
C TYR A 91 6.67 -3.11 4.12
N VAL A 92 6.53 -1.93 3.52
CA VAL A 92 6.28 -0.66 4.23
C VAL A 92 4.79 -0.42 4.34
N LEU A 93 4.26 -0.21 5.55
CA LEU A 93 2.82 -0.08 5.81
C LEU A 93 2.19 1.05 4.99
N TYR A 94 2.81 2.22 4.94
CA TYR A 94 2.32 3.36 4.16
C TYR A 94 2.00 2.97 2.72
N ASP A 95 2.93 2.31 2.04
CA ASP A 95 2.74 1.89 0.65
C ASP A 95 1.68 0.80 0.50
N GLN A 96 1.53 -0.11 1.47
CA GLN A 96 0.45 -1.09 1.44
C GLN A 96 -0.93 -0.44 1.56
N LEU A 97 -1.06 0.58 2.41
CA LEU A 97 -2.30 1.33 2.57
C LEU A 97 -2.65 2.13 1.31
N LEU A 98 -1.66 2.79 0.70
CA LEU A 98 -1.87 3.42 -0.61
C LEU A 98 -2.22 2.40 -1.69
N TYR A 99 -1.60 1.22 -1.66
CA TYR A 99 -1.92 0.17 -2.61
C TYR A 99 -3.37 -0.32 -2.46
N LEU A 100 -3.82 -0.52 -1.23
CA LEU A 100 -5.20 -0.83 -0.93
C LEU A 100 -6.15 0.25 -1.46
N GLN A 101 -5.86 1.52 -1.19
CA GLN A 101 -6.65 2.65 -1.68
C GLN A 101 -6.67 2.72 -3.22
N ALA A 102 -5.55 2.46 -3.87
CA ALA A 102 -5.47 2.42 -5.33
C ALA A 102 -6.35 1.29 -5.91
N GLN A 103 -6.31 0.08 -5.33
CA GLN A 103 -7.15 -1.03 -5.78
C GLN A 103 -8.66 -0.74 -5.56
N GLN A 104 -9.02 -0.15 -4.40
CA GLN A 104 -10.40 0.28 -4.13
C GLN A 104 -10.87 1.35 -5.11
N THR A 105 -9.99 2.29 -5.46
CA THR A 105 -10.29 3.35 -6.44
C THR A 105 -10.53 2.75 -7.82
N LEU A 106 -9.69 1.83 -8.27
CA LEU A 106 -9.86 1.13 -9.54
C LEU A 106 -11.15 0.29 -9.57
N ALA A 107 -11.49 -0.38 -8.47
CA ALA A 107 -12.75 -1.16 -8.38
C ALA A 107 -13.98 -0.24 -8.53
N ARG A 108 -13.99 0.91 -7.86
CA ARG A 108 -15.08 1.91 -7.99
C ARG A 108 -15.20 2.46 -9.41
N VAL A 109 -14.07 2.78 -10.04
CA VAL A 109 -14.06 3.25 -11.42
C VAL A 109 -14.61 2.16 -12.35
N HIS A 110 -14.13 0.92 -12.20
CA HIS A 110 -14.59 -0.20 -13.00
C HIS A 110 -16.11 -0.41 -12.88
N GLU A 111 -16.62 -0.47 -11.65
CA GLU A 111 -18.05 -0.65 -11.40
C GLU A 111 -18.90 0.47 -12.03
N SER A 112 -18.43 1.70 -11.93
CA SER A 112 -19.16 2.85 -12.49
C SER A 112 -19.15 2.86 -14.03
N VAL A 113 -18.05 2.41 -14.65
CA VAL A 113 -17.93 2.36 -16.13
C VAL A 113 -18.66 1.15 -16.71
N HIS A 114 -18.59 0.00 -16.05
CA HIS A 114 -19.10 -1.27 -16.58
C HIS A 114 -20.43 -1.70 -15.96
N GLY A 115 -20.91 -1.02 -14.93
CA GLY A 115 -22.17 -1.34 -14.23
C GLY A 115 -22.10 -2.63 -13.40
N SER A 116 -20.92 -3.21 -13.21
CA SER A 116 -20.71 -4.43 -12.45
C SER A 116 -19.36 -4.44 -11.77
N ALA A 117 -19.29 -5.10 -10.60
CA ALA A 117 -18.03 -5.25 -9.88
C ALA A 117 -17.06 -6.18 -10.62
N ASP A 118 -15.78 -5.84 -10.57
CA ASP A 118 -14.69 -6.75 -10.94
C ASP A 118 -14.40 -7.66 -9.75
N HIS A 119 -14.85 -8.90 -9.80
CA HIS A 119 -14.68 -9.87 -8.71
C HIS A 119 -13.21 -10.13 -8.38
N ALA A 120 -12.33 -10.13 -9.37
CA ALA A 120 -10.89 -10.31 -9.14
C ALA A 120 -10.29 -9.13 -8.34
N LEU A 121 -10.72 -7.90 -8.61
CA LEU A 121 -10.33 -6.74 -7.81
C LEU A 121 -10.91 -6.79 -6.40
N VAL A 122 -12.17 -7.22 -6.23
CA VAL A 122 -12.81 -7.37 -4.91
C VAL A 122 -12.07 -8.38 -4.05
N ASP A 123 -11.75 -9.55 -4.61
CA ASP A 123 -11.00 -10.60 -3.92
C ASP A 123 -9.60 -10.12 -3.55
N ARG A 124 -8.94 -9.40 -4.45
CA ARG A 124 -7.62 -8.81 -4.20
C ARG A 124 -7.65 -7.79 -3.07
N ILE A 125 -8.64 -6.90 -3.04
CA ILE A 125 -8.84 -5.92 -1.96
C ILE A 125 -9.03 -6.64 -0.63
N SER A 126 -9.89 -7.65 -0.58
CA SER A 126 -10.16 -8.43 0.62
C SER A 126 -8.89 -9.13 1.14
N ARG A 127 -8.13 -9.75 0.24
CA ARG A 127 -6.85 -10.38 0.56
C ARG A 127 -5.83 -9.36 1.09
N LEU A 128 -5.70 -8.21 0.43
CA LEU A 128 -4.75 -7.17 0.84
C LEU A 128 -5.07 -6.62 2.23
N ARG A 129 -6.36 -6.37 2.52
CA ARG A 129 -6.81 -6.01 3.88
C ARG A 129 -6.41 -7.04 4.92
N HIS A 130 -6.69 -8.31 4.63
CA HIS A 130 -6.33 -9.40 5.52
C HIS A 130 -4.82 -9.43 5.78
N LEU A 131 -4.00 -9.36 4.73
CA LEU A 131 -2.53 -9.36 4.85
C LEU A 131 -2.00 -8.16 5.66
N ILE A 132 -2.57 -6.97 5.46
CA ILE A 132 -2.19 -5.79 6.25
C ILE A 132 -2.52 -6.03 7.73
N ARG A 133 -3.71 -6.46 8.06
CA ARG A 133 -4.11 -6.73 9.45
C ARG A 133 -3.25 -7.80 10.09
N SER A 134 -3.05 -8.93 9.42
CA SER A 134 -2.28 -10.06 9.96
C SER A 134 -0.80 -9.71 10.18
N ASN A 135 -0.20 -8.89 9.32
CA ASN A 135 1.24 -8.70 9.35
C ASN A 135 1.72 -7.42 10.03
N TYR A 136 0.86 -6.38 10.19
CA TYR A 136 1.30 -5.10 10.76
C TYR A 136 0.72 -4.79 12.13
N TRP A 137 -0.30 -5.54 12.58
CA TRP A 137 -0.86 -5.39 13.91
C TRP A 137 -0.56 -6.65 14.73
N PHE A 138 0.27 -6.49 15.76
CA PHE A 138 0.59 -7.61 16.62
C PHE A 138 -0.58 -7.99 17.52
N ALA A 139 -1.17 -9.14 17.26
CA ALA A 139 -2.21 -9.75 18.06
C ALA A 139 -2.00 -11.28 18.10
N ALA A 140 -2.55 -11.90 19.13
CA ALA A 140 -2.78 -13.33 19.21
C ALA A 140 -4.19 -13.51 19.73
N ASP A 141 -4.84 -14.60 19.36
CA ASP A 141 -6.12 -14.96 19.91
C ASP A 141 -6.01 -15.40 21.38
N GLU A 142 -7.14 -15.55 22.07
CA GLU A 142 -7.18 -15.91 23.49
C GLU A 142 -6.50 -17.27 23.77
N ASP A 143 -6.53 -18.18 22.80
CA ASP A 143 -5.85 -19.48 22.87
C ASP A 143 -4.35 -19.42 22.50
N GLY A 144 -3.84 -18.22 22.16
CA GLY A 144 -2.46 -17.99 21.75
C GLY A 144 -2.18 -18.30 20.28
N SER A 145 -3.20 -18.60 19.46
CA SER A 145 -3.04 -18.79 18.03
C SER A 145 -2.64 -17.49 17.36
N LEU A 146 -1.87 -17.59 16.27
CA LEU A 146 -1.41 -16.46 15.49
C LEU A 146 -2.34 -16.23 14.30
N PRO A 147 -2.38 -14.99 13.77
CA PRO A 147 -3.09 -14.72 12.53
C PRO A 147 -2.62 -15.63 11.39
N ASP A 148 -3.54 -15.96 10.51
CA ASP A 148 -3.23 -16.66 9.26
C ASP A 148 -2.47 -15.76 8.27
N ASP A 149 -1.84 -16.37 7.27
CA ASP A 149 -1.13 -15.67 6.18
C ASP A 149 0.03 -14.76 6.63
N LEU A 150 0.70 -15.11 7.71
CA LEU A 150 1.90 -14.40 8.11
C LEU A 150 3.03 -14.56 7.08
N TYR A 151 3.68 -13.46 6.73
CA TYR A 151 4.83 -13.47 5.83
C TYR A 151 6.03 -14.21 6.43
N HIS A 152 6.20 -14.07 7.76
CA HIS A 152 7.28 -14.73 8.48
C HIS A 152 6.90 -14.95 9.95
N GLU A 153 6.39 -16.12 10.28
CA GLU A 153 5.90 -16.44 11.62
C GLU A 153 6.92 -16.21 12.74
N VAL A 154 8.17 -16.62 12.54
CA VAL A 154 9.22 -16.47 13.58
C VAL A 154 9.49 -14.99 13.88
N LEU A 155 9.52 -14.13 12.85
CA LEU A 155 9.68 -12.68 13.06
C LEU A 155 8.46 -12.08 13.72
N TYR A 156 7.25 -12.52 13.33
CA TYR A 156 6.02 -12.07 13.95
C TYR A 156 5.96 -12.44 15.44
N ARG A 157 6.28 -13.68 15.81
CA ARG A 157 6.36 -14.12 17.23
C ARG A 157 7.36 -13.28 18.05
N LYS A 158 8.52 -12.96 17.47
CA LYS A 158 9.49 -12.05 18.11
C LYS A 158 8.90 -10.65 18.31
N GLY A 159 8.23 -10.14 17.28
CA GLY A 159 7.56 -8.83 17.32
C GLY A 159 6.44 -8.77 18.35
N LEU A 160 5.57 -9.76 18.35
CA LEU A 160 4.49 -9.89 19.33
C LEU A 160 5.03 -9.89 20.77
N LYS A 161 6.08 -10.68 21.03
CA LYS A 161 6.73 -10.73 22.34
C LYS A 161 7.33 -9.36 22.72
N ALA A 162 7.94 -8.64 21.82
CA ALA A 162 8.45 -7.30 22.08
C ALA A 162 7.30 -6.32 22.36
N ALA A 163 6.21 -6.37 21.58
CA ALA A 163 5.05 -5.51 21.73
C ALA A 163 4.31 -5.70 23.07
N THR A 164 4.34 -6.89 23.68
CA THR A 164 3.73 -7.12 25.01
C THR A 164 4.40 -6.31 26.12
N HIS A 165 5.63 -5.83 25.92
CA HIS A 165 6.33 -4.99 26.86
C HIS A 165 6.11 -3.49 26.60
N CYS A 166 5.47 -3.13 25.48
CA CYS A 166 5.14 -1.75 25.15
C CYS A 166 3.71 -1.43 25.61
N ARG A 167 3.53 -0.25 26.25
CA ARG A 167 2.19 0.20 26.68
C ARG A 167 1.31 0.61 25.51
N ASP A 168 1.92 1.15 24.46
CA ASP A 168 1.21 1.71 23.33
C ASP A 168 1.23 0.72 22.16
N ARG A 169 0.05 0.35 21.69
CA ARG A 169 -0.10 -0.46 20.50
C ARG A 169 -0.29 0.43 19.28
N HIS A 170 0.41 0.14 18.21
CA HIS A 170 0.29 0.81 16.93
C HIS A 170 0.60 -0.16 15.80
N TRP A 171 0.27 0.23 14.59
CA TRP A 171 0.64 -0.51 13.40
C TRP A 171 2.14 -0.38 13.16
N MET A 172 2.78 -1.50 12.88
CA MET A 172 4.22 -1.53 12.59
C MET A 172 4.53 -0.80 11.29
N ALA A 173 5.56 0.04 11.29
CA ALA A 173 5.92 0.83 10.10
C ALA A 173 6.32 -0.03 8.90
N SER A 174 7.07 -1.09 9.13
CA SER A 174 7.49 -2.01 8.07
C SER A 174 8.02 -3.32 8.65
N PHE A 175 8.20 -4.30 7.76
CA PHE A 175 8.99 -5.50 8.03
C PHE A 175 9.76 -5.94 6.78
N SER A 176 10.83 -6.69 7.01
CA SER A 176 11.69 -7.25 5.97
C SER A 176 12.31 -8.55 6.49
N PRO A 177 13.10 -9.29 5.71
CA PRO A 177 13.85 -10.43 6.23
C PRO A 177 14.75 -10.12 7.43
N ALA A 178 15.12 -8.85 7.63
CA ALA A 178 15.90 -8.38 8.78
C ALA A 178 15.07 -8.21 10.08
N GLY A 179 13.73 -8.16 9.98
CA GLY A 179 12.85 -8.00 11.13
C GLY A 179 11.79 -6.91 10.94
N TYR A 180 11.09 -6.61 12.02
CA TYR A 180 10.10 -5.54 12.09
C TYR A 180 10.74 -4.20 12.49
N SER A 181 10.25 -3.12 11.88
CA SER A 181 10.51 -1.76 12.36
C SER A 181 9.43 -1.38 13.39
N TYR A 182 9.84 -1.18 14.63
CA TYR A 182 8.94 -0.79 15.73
C TYR A 182 8.74 0.73 15.84
N ARG A 183 9.16 1.47 14.84
CA ARG A 183 8.96 2.93 14.81
C ARG A 183 7.48 3.23 14.64
N PHE A 184 7.02 4.27 15.31
CA PHE A 184 5.69 4.82 15.08
C PHE A 184 5.73 5.71 13.83
N ASP A 185 5.13 5.22 12.76
CA ASP A 185 4.88 6.03 11.55
C ASP A 185 3.51 6.69 11.70
N ALA A 186 3.52 7.98 12.04
CA ALA A 186 2.30 8.74 12.29
C ALA A 186 1.38 8.78 11.05
N LEU A 187 1.97 8.98 9.85
CA LEU A 187 1.20 9.06 8.62
C LEU A 187 0.54 7.72 8.28
N ALA A 188 1.29 6.63 8.35
CA ALA A 188 0.75 5.30 8.07
C ALA A 188 -0.35 4.92 9.10
N ASN A 189 -0.16 5.23 10.39
CA ASN A 189 -1.16 4.95 11.41
C ASN A 189 -2.44 5.78 11.23
N VAL A 190 -2.33 7.06 10.84
CA VAL A 190 -3.50 7.89 10.49
C VAL A 190 -4.21 7.33 9.25
N LEU A 191 -3.49 6.97 8.20
CA LEU A 191 -4.07 6.36 7.01
C LEU A 191 -4.78 5.04 7.32
N ALA A 192 -4.19 4.17 8.15
CA ALA A 192 -4.82 2.93 8.59
C ALA A 192 -6.15 3.18 9.30
N SER A 193 -6.23 4.24 10.10
CA SER A 193 -7.46 4.63 10.79
C SER A 193 -8.53 5.20 9.85
N LEU A 194 -8.13 5.94 8.81
CA LEU A 194 -9.03 6.60 7.87
C LEU A 194 -9.59 5.64 6.81
N LEU A 195 -8.85 4.64 6.41
CA LEU A 195 -9.23 3.72 5.34
C LEU A 195 -10.21 2.63 5.78
N ASP A 196 -10.80 2.75 6.95
CA ASP A 196 -11.84 1.86 7.51
C ASP A 196 -11.37 0.41 7.72
N ASP A 197 -10.06 0.19 7.69
CA ASP A 197 -9.46 -1.13 7.81
C ASP A 197 -9.12 -1.52 9.24
N ALA A 198 -9.21 -0.56 10.17
CA ALA A 198 -8.98 -0.79 11.58
C ALA A 198 -10.25 -1.28 12.28
N HIS A 199 -10.16 -2.37 13.05
CA HIS A 199 -11.20 -2.73 14.01
C HIS A 199 -11.42 -1.59 15.02
N GLU A 200 -12.62 -1.47 15.55
CA GLU A 200 -12.98 -0.41 16.51
C GLU A 200 -11.98 -0.29 17.68
N ALA A 201 -11.48 -1.42 18.19
CA ALA A 201 -10.43 -1.47 19.19
C ALA A 201 -9.07 -0.89 18.74
N GLN A 202 -8.82 -0.79 17.44
CA GLN A 202 -7.62 -0.23 16.83
C GLN A 202 -7.76 1.28 16.54
N ARG A 203 -9.01 1.79 16.49
CA ARG A 203 -9.33 3.21 16.28
C ARG A 203 -9.36 4.02 17.57
N GLN A 204 -9.65 3.38 18.70
CA GLN A 204 -9.86 4.06 19.99
C GLN A 204 -8.56 4.31 20.77
N ARG A 205 -7.40 4.10 20.17
CA ARG A 205 -6.08 4.29 20.77
C ARG A 205 -5.20 5.19 19.92
#